data_bb96ede9b9287efd290ce2ec6216f281
#
_entry.id   bb96ede9b9287efd290ce2ec6216f281
#
_cell.length_a   1.000
_cell.length_b   1.000
_cell.length_c   1.000
_cell.angle_alpha   90.00
_cell.angle_beta   90.00
_cell.angle_gamma   90.00
#
_symmetry.space_group_name_H-M   'P 1'
#
loop_
_entity.id
_entity.type
_entity.pdbx_description
1 polymer ?
#
loop_
_entity_poly.entity_id
_entity_poly.type
_entity_poly.pdbx_seq_one_letter_code
_entity_poly.pdbx_strand_id
1 'polypeptide(L)'
;MSLTTVKLLVLAPALALALAACNGDDVTGPTQAPENDDVAADVEAFCDDALGLGSPGEPEVDWETATEEEIAAAQQVFAEERLRPLVEDLRDSAPQDVQDDVATLEEALDEAEGSGDLEAFFGGAGGQARNAIAIEAADRCGWSSVDVTMVDYEFQGVPETLQAGPVVFSATNEGEESHEMIVFVKREGVEETWEEILGLEEAEVMERVEFVAATFAPAGEESTAAADLDPGEYVMVCFIPQGTDASGEEAGDGPPHFQEGMFADFTVE
;
A
#
# COMPACT_ATOMS: atom_id res chain seq x y z
N MET A 1 6.25 -38.82 36.78
CA MET A 1 7.69 -39.10 36.72
C MET A 1 8.34 -37.97 35.98
N SER A 2 8.93 -37.28 36.74
CA SER A 2 10.13 -36.49 37.00
C SER A 2 10.17 -35.13 36.28
N LEU A 3 9.88 -34.10 37.08
CA LEU A 3 10.20 -32.69 36.82
C LEU A 3 11.71 -32.48 36.92
N THR A 4 12.34 -31.88 35.95
CA THR A 4 13.72 -31.38 36.08
C THR A 4 13.70 -29.86 36.03
N THR A 5 13.95 -29.28 37.19
CA THR A 5 14.07 -27.85 37.45
C THR A 5 15.40 -27.35 36.93
N VAL A 6 15.40 -26.34 36.02
CA VAL A 6 16.60 -25.61 35.64
C VAL A 6 16.68 -24.32 36.42
N LYS A 7 17.76 -24.17 37.19
CA LYS A 7 18.09 -23.01 37.99
C LYS A 7 18.66 -21.89 37.12
N LEU A 8 18.03 -20.72 37.22
CA LEU A 8 18.52 -19.46 36.66
C LEU A 8 19.68 -18.94 37.53
N LEU A 9 20.86 -18.77 36.96
CA LEU A 9 22.00 -18.13 37.63
C LEU A 9 22.04 -16.65 37.18
N VAL A 10 21.80 -15.77 38.13
CA VAL A 10 21.92 -14.31 37.95
C VAL A 10 23.38 -13.94 38.26
N LEU A 11 24.09 -13.44 37.27
CA LEU A 11 25.38 -12.78 37.44
C LEU A 11 25.21 -11.27 37.21
N ALA A 12 25.41 -10.49 38.27
CA ALA A 12 25.56 -9.03 38.15
C ALA A 12 27.04 -8.69 37.96
N PRO A 13 27.39 -7.76 37.06
CA PRO A 13 28.69 -7.14 37.09
C PRO A 13 28.68 -5.80 37.84
N ALA A 14 29.66 -5.66 38.71
CA ALA A 14 29.95 -4.51 39.54
C ALA A 14 30.39 -3.28 38.71
N LEU A 15 29.88 -2.15 39.15
CA LEU A 15 30.21 -0.79 38.66
C LEU A 15 31.59 -0.39 39.25
N ALA A 16 32.56 -0.16 38.38
CA ALA A 16 33.83 0.48 38.79
C ALA A 16 33.83 1.94 38.29
N LEU A 17 33.70 2.88 39.23
CA LEU A 17 33.97 4.30 38.99
C LEU A 17 35.46 4.51 38.90
N ALA A 18 35.95 5.07 37.77
CA ALA A 18 37.24 5.68 37.68
C ALA A 18 37.09 7.19 37.50
N LEU A 19 37.40 7.94 38.58
CA LEU A 19 37.64 9.39 38.55
C LEU A 19 39.03 9.65 37.99
N ALA A 20 39.12 10.35 36.87
CA ALA A 20 40.35 11.00 36.47
C ALA A 20 40.07 12.49 36.30
N ALA A 21 40.83 13.29 37.05
CA ALA A 21 40.75 14.74 37.09
C ALA A 21 41.55 15.40 35.98
N CYS A 22 40.98 16.48 35.46
CA CYS A 22 41.47 17.73 34.87
C CYS A 22 42.97 17.92 34.50
N ASN A 23 43.21 18.35 33.29
CA ASN A 23 43.74 19.69 33.02
C ASN A 23 43.84 20.00 31.52
N GLY A 24 43.55 21.25 31.17
CA GLY A 24 44.17 21.88 29.98
C GLY A 24 43.17 22.44 28.96
N ASP A 25 43.06 23.75 28.98
CA ASP A 25 42.53 24.67 28.02
C ASP A 25 42.61 24.26 26.55
N ASP A 26 41.47 24.23 25.85
CA ASP A 26 41.35 24.85 24.55
C ASP A 26 39.90 25.20 24.25
N VAL A 27 39.66 26.48 23.95
CA VAL A 27 38.39 27.06 23.53
C VAL A 27 38.16 26.71 22.08
N THR A 28 37.42 25.63 21.84
CA THR A 28 36.77 25.42 20.56
C THR A 28 35.27 25.73 20.75
N GLY A 29 34.76 26.63 19.89
CA GLY A 29 33.41 27.13 19.91
C GLY A 29 32.37 26.02 19.83
N PRO A 30 31.07 26.35 20.04
CA PRO A 30 30.02 25.37 20.02
C PRO A 30 30.01 24.66 18.66
N THR A 31 30.25 23.37 18.70
CA THR A 31 29.92 22.51 17.57
C THR A 31 28.41 22.64 17.38
N GLN A 32 28.01 23.30 16.31
CA GLN A 32 26.62 23.28 15.89
C GLN A 32 26.23 21.82 15.76
N ALA A 33 25.16 21.43 16.46
CA ALA A 33 24.47 20.19 16.15
C ALA A 33 24.11 20.25 14.64
N PRO A 34 24.17 19.15 13.92
CA PRO A 34 23.70 19.14 12.52
C PRO A 34 22.30 19.74 12.49
N GLU A 35 22.13 20.72 11.62
CA GLU A 35 20.84 21.40 11.45
C GLU A 35 19.81 20.35 11.04
N ASN A 36 18.68 20.30 11.73
CA ASN A 36 17.57 19.36 11.51
C ASN A 36 16.91 19.48 10.12
N ASP A 37 17.35 20.43 9.31
CA ASP A 37 16.71 20.73 8.02
C ASP A 37 16.95 19.62 6.98
N ASP A 38 18.11 18.96 6.98
CA ASP A 38 18.39 17.85 6.04
C ASP A 38 17.54 16.62 6.36
N VAL A 39 17.37 16.30 7.64
CA VAL A 39 16.55 15.14 8.07
C VAL A 39 15.07 15.36 7.78
N ALA A 40 14.59 16.61 7.88
CA ALA A 40 13.20 16.93 7.56
C ALA A 40 12.93 16.88 6.05
N ALA A 41 13.90 17.32 5.23
CA ALA A 41 13.80 17.25 3.77
C ALA A 41 13.80 15.80 3.27
N ASP A 42 14.62 14.92 3.87
CA ASP A 42 14.66 13.50 3.53
C ASP A 42 13.34 12.79 3.86
N VAL A 43 12.67 13.17 4.98
CA VAL A 43 11.36 12.59 5.35
C VAL A 43 10.27 13.05 4.40
N GLU A 44 10.25 14.34 3.98
CA GLU A 44 9.25 14.86 3.04
C GLU A 44 9.37 14.16 1.68
N ALA A 45 10.59 13.99 1.16
CA ALA A 45 10.83 13.26 -0.09
C ALA A 45 10.34 11.80 0.00
N PHE A 46 10.67 11.09 1.08
CA PHE A 46 10.19 9.73 1.30
C PHE A 46 8.65 9.64 1.32
N CYS A 47 7.99 10.61 1.95
CA CYS A 47 6.53 10.64 2.00
C CYS A 47 5.91 10.79 0.60
N ASP A 48 6.45 11.70 -0.20
CA ASP A 48 5.97 11.95 -1.56
C ASP A 48 6.21 10.72 -2.48
N ASP A 49 7.39 10.10 -2.39
CA ASP A 49 7.76 8.93 -3.20
C ASP A 49 6.94 7.69 -2.82
N ALA A 50 6.74 7.45 -1.51
CA ALA A 50 5.91 6.35 -1.03
C ALA A 50 4.44 6.51 -1.44
N LEU A 51 3.92 7.75 -1.43
CA LEU A 51 2.57 8.04 -1.90
C LEU A 51 2.45 7.80 -3.41
N GLY A 52 3.44 8.22 -4.21
CA GLY A 52 3.51 7.96 -5.64
C GLY A 52 3.51 6.46 -5.98
N LEU A 53 4.16 5.65 -5.15
CA LEU A 53 4.17 4.19 -5.28
C LEU A 53 2.80 3.57 -4.95
N GLY A 54 2.01 4.19 -4.08
CA GLY A 54 0.68 3.71 -3.65
C GLY A 54 -0.35 3.70 -4.77
N SER A 55 -0.24 4.63 -5.75
CA SER A 55 -1.16 4.76 -6.88
C SER A 55 -0.38 4.99 -8.19
N PRO A 56 0.38 3.99 -8.69
CA PRO A 56 1.24 4.18 -9.86
C PRO A 56 0.48 4.29 -11.19
N GLY A 57 -0.83 4.02 -11.21
CA GLY A 57 -1.65 3.91 -12.42
C GLY A 57 -1.65 2.50 -12.98
N GLU A 58 -2.05 2.36 -14.24
CA GLU A 58 -2.22 1.08 -14.94
C GLU A 58 -1.48 1.07 -16.29
N PRO A 59 -1.12 -0.13 -16.83
CA PRO A 59 -0.60 -0.26 -18.17
C PRO A 59 -1.61 0.25 -19.22
N GLU A 60 -1.13 0.96 -20.24
CA GLU A 60 -1.95 1.42 -21.35
C GLU A 60 -2.19 0.28 -22.36
N VAL A 61 -3.23 -0.50 -22.16
CA VAL A 61 -3.60 -1.63 -23.01
C VAL A 61 -5.12 -1.80 -23.07
N ASP A 62 -5.63 -2.25 -24.21
CA ASP A 62 -7.05 -2.63 -24.36
C ASP A 62 -7.22 -4.08 -23.87
N TRP A 63 -7.59 -4.25 -22.61
CA TRP A 63 -7.73 -5.55 -21.94
C TRP A 63 -8.75 -6.48 -22.58
N GLU A 64 -9.76 -5.94 -23.30
CA GLU A 64 -10.79 -6.76 -23.94
C GLU A 64 -10.33 -7.39 -25.25
N THR A 65 -9.41 -6.73 -25.98
CA THR A 65 -9.05 -7.15 -27.33
C THR A 65 -7.58 -7.49 -27.52
N ALA A 66 -6.71 -7.12 -26.57
CA ALA A 66 -5.27 -7.37 -26.65
C ALA A 66 -4.94 -8.87 -26.52
N THR A 67 -3.91 -9.27 -27.24
CA THR A 67 -3.32 -10.60 -27.09
C THR A 67 -2.43 -10.66 -25.85
N GLU A 68 -2.14 -11.88 -25.34
CA GLU A 68 -1.22 -12.07 -24.21
C GLU A 68 0.15 -11.41 -24.47
N GLU A 69 0.65 -11.44 -25.71
CA GLU A 69 1.92 -10.80 -26.08
C GLU A 69 1.84 -9.26 -26.01
N GLU A 70 0.71 -8.67 -26.40
CA GLU A 70 0.47 -7.21 -26.32
C GLU A 70 0.30 -6.77 -24.86
N ILE A 71 -0.38 -7.56 -24.03
CA ILE A 71 -0.51 -7.32 -22.58
C ILE A 71 0.87 -7.35 -21.92
N ALA A 72 1.64 -8.41 -22.13
CA ALA A 72 2.98 -8.54 -21.54
C ALA A 72 3.90 -7.38 -21.99
N ALA A 73 3.82 -6.97 -23.25
CA ALA A 73 4.60 -5.83 -23.74
C ALA A 73 4.17 -4.50 -23.09
N ALA A 74 2.88 -4.27 -22.87
CA ALA A 74 2.37 -3.08 -22.19
C ALA A 74 2.77 -3.07 -20.71
N GLN A 75 2.71 -4.22 -20.04
CA GLN A 75 3.16 -4.37 -18.65
C GLN A 75 4.67 -4.14 -18.51
N GLN A 76 5.48 -4.61 -19.46
CA GLN A 76 6.91 -4.34 -19.46
C GLN A 76 7.20 -2.83 -19.62
N VAL A 77 6.54 -2.16 -20.55
CA VAL A 77 6.67 -0.70 -20.74
C VAL A 77 6.25 0.06 -19.48
N PHE A 78 5.16 -0.36 -18.86
CA PHE A 78 4.69 0.24 -17.60
C PHE A 78 5.72 0.05 -16.47
N ALA A 79 6.31 -1.15 -16.33
CA ALA A 79 7.37 -1.42 -15.36
C ALA A 79 8.58 -0.50 -15.59
N GLU A 80 9.09 -0.42 -16.84
CA GLU A 80 10.26 0.36 -17.20
C GLU A 80 10.04 1.88 -17.11
N GLU A 81 8.89 2.39 -17.60
CA GLU A 81 8.68 3.84 -17.77
C GLU A 81 7.95 4.46 -16.56
N ARG A 82 7.17 3.68 -15.81
CA ARG A 82 6.36 4.18 -14.70
C ARG A 82 6.83 3.69 -13.33
N LEU A 83 7.03 2.38 -13.14
CA LEU A 83 7.40 1.84 -11.84
C LEU A 83 8.87 2.07 -11.51
N ARG A 84 9.78 1.91 -12.47
CA ARG A 84 11.22 2.07 -12.27
C ARG A 84 11.58 3.43 -11.69
N PRO A 85 11.15 4.58 -12.24
CA PRO A 85 11.44 5.88 -11.65
C PRO A 85 10.93 6.02 -10.21
N LEU A 86 9.71 5.53 -9.91
CA LEU A 86 9.14 5.59 -8.55
C LEU A 86 9.97 4.81 -7.54
N VAL A 87 10.44 3.61 -7.91
CA VAL A 87 11.27 2.77 -7.03
C VAL A 87 12.68 3.38 -6.87
N GLU A 88 13.25 3.99 -7.91
CA GLU A 88 14.55 4.68 -7.84
C GLU A 88 14.49 5.93 -6.94
N ASP A 89 13.43 6.74 -7.06
CA ASP A 89 13.22 7.91 -6.21
C ASP A 89 13.03 7.46 -4.75
N LEU A 90 12.21 6.43 -4.52
CA LEU A 90 12.01 5.85 -3.20
C LEU A 90 13.31 5.29 -2.59
N ARG A 91 14.15 4.61 -3.38
CA ARG A 91 15.47 4.12 -2.91
C ARG A 91 16.35 5.26 -2.40
N ASP A 92 16.33 6.40 -3.09
CA ASP A 92 17.18 7.55 -2.76
C ASP A 92 16.65 8.31 -1.53
N SER A 93 15.34 8.29 -1.25
CA SER A 93 14.69 9.00 -0.14
C SER A 93 14.38 8.11 1.08
N ALA A 94 14.26 6.78 0.91
CA ALA A 94 13.83 5.87 1.97
C ALA A 94 14.81 5.84 3.16
N PRO A 95 14.30 5.90 4.40
CA PRO A 95 15.10 5.76 5.60
C PRO A 95 15.74 4.38 5.70
N GLN A 96 16.81 4.26 6.49
CA GLN A 96 17.66 3.07 6.51
C GLN A 96 16.92 1.78 6.92
N ASP A 97 15.93 1.88 7.74
CA ASP A 97 15.10 0.74 8.22
C ASP A 97 14.06 0.27 7.20
N VAL A 98 13.83 1.03 6.12
CA VAL A 98 12.96 0.68 4.99
C VAL A 98 13.76 0.16 3.78
N GLN A 99 15.08 0.32 3.76
CA GLN A 99 15.95 -0.02 2.62
C GLN A 99 15.91 -1.51 2.24
N ASP A 100 15.70 -2.41 3.19
CA ASP A 100 15.59 -3.86 2.89
C ASP A 100 14.30 -4.16 2.10
N ASP A 101 13.19 -3.47 2.41
CA ASP A 101 11.93 -3.58 1.67
C ASP A 101 12.06 -2.96 0.27
N VAL A 102 12.71 -1.80 0.16
CA VAL A 102 12.99 -1.18 -1.15
C VAL A 102 13.86 -2.09 -2.01
N ALA A 103 14.88 -2.73 -1.46
CA ALA A 103 15.70 -3.69 -2.21
C ALA A 103 14.89 -4.91 -2.69
N THR A 104 13.97 -5.42 -1.86
CA THR A 104 13.04 -6.49 -2.26
C THR A 104 12.13 -6.03 -3.41
N LEU A 105 11.66 -4.80 -3.36
CA LEU A 105 10.83 -4.22 -4.41
C LEU A 105 11.61 -4.00 -5.71
N GLU A 106 12.89 -3.61 -5.65
CA GLU A 106 13.77 -3.52 -6.82
C GLU A 106 13.95 -4.89 -7.49
N GLU A 107 14.17 -5.96 -6.70
CA GLU A 107 14.29 -7.33 -7.24
C GLU A 107 13.00 -7.78 -7.92
N ALA A 108 11.84 -7.49 -7.32
CA ALA A 108 10.52 -7.81 -7.90
C ALA A 108 10.26 -7.02 -9.19
N LEU A 109 10.70 -5.77 -9.26
CA LEU A 109 10.61 -4.94 -10.46
C LEU A 109 11.50 -5.46 -11.58
N ASP A 110 12.74 -5.87 -11.29
CA ASP A 110 13.65 -6.50 -12.26
C ASP A 110 13.04 -7.78 -12.86
N GLU A 111 12.32 -8.57 -12.06
CA GLU A 111 11.60 -9.75 -12.52
C GLU A 111 10.41 -9.36 -13.44
N ALA A 112 9.62 -8.36 -13.05
CA ALA A 112 8.50 -7.85 -13.84
C ALA A 112 8.96 -7.30 -15.20
N GLU A 113 10.03 -6.52 -15.24
CA GLU A 113 10.63 -6.01 -16.49
C GLU A 113 11.14 -7.16 -17.39
N GLY A 114 11.69 -8.21 -16.79
CA GLY A 114 12.24 -9.36 -17.52
C GLY A 114 11.17 -10.30 -18.07
N SER A 115 10.07 -10.46 -17.37
CA SER A 115 8.97 -11.38 -17.74
C SER A 115 7.84 -10.69 -18.51
N GLY A 116 7.63 -9.41 -18.31
CA GLY A 116 6.43 -8.70 -18.72
C GLY A 116 5.20 -9.10 -17.90
N ASP A 117 5.42 -9.57 -16.66
CA ASP A 117 4.38 -9.95 -15.69
C ASP A 117 4.57 -9.15 -14.41
N LEU A 118 3.56 -8.37 -14.06
CA LEU A 118 3.58 -7.51 -12.88
C LEU A 118 3.25 -8.25 -11.56
N GLU A 119 2.91 -9.53 -11.61
CA GLU A 119 2.60 -10.36 -10.43
C GLU A 119 3.72 -10.31 -9.38
N ALA A 120 4.98 -10.38 -9.81
CA ALA A 120 6.12 -10.31 -8.90
C ALA A 120 6.19 -8.98 -8.13
N PHE A 121 5.77 -7.88 -8.75
CA PHE A 121 5.81 -6.54 -8.16
C PHE A 121 4.61 -6.24 -7.25
N PHE A 122 3.40 -6.65 -7.67
CA PHE A 122 2.18 -6.37 -6.93
C PHE A 122 1.79 -7.46 -5.93
N GLY A 123 2.29 -8.69 -6.10
CA GLY A 123 2.04 -9.84 -5.24
C GLY A 123 3.30 -10.37 -4.55
N GLY A 124 3.17 -11.47 -3.85
CA GLY A 124 4.29 -12.18 -3.23
C GLY A 124 5.19 -11.30 -2.36
N ALA A 125 6.49 -11.40 -2.54
CA ALA A 125 7.48 -10.62 -1.78
C ALA A 125 7.46 -9.13 -2.13
N GLY A 126 7.24 -8.78 -3.40
CA GLY A 126 7.09 -7.40 -3.86
C GLY A 126 5.89 -6.71 -3.25
N GLY A 127 4.73 -7.38 -3.24
CA GLY A 127 3.51 -6.90 -2.59
C GLY A 127 3.69 -6.70 -1.07
N GLN A 128 4.35 -7.64 -0.39
CA GLN A 128 4.66 -7.51 1.04
C GLN A 128 5.59 -6.31 1.33
N ALA A 129 6.61 -6.11 0.51
CA ALA A 129 7.50 -4.96 0.64
C ALA A 129 6.76 -3.64 0.41
N ARG A 130 5.89 -3.55 -0.59
CA ARG A 130 5.03 -2.38 -0.82
C ARG A 130 4.12 -2.10 0.38
N ASN A 131 3.51 -3.11 0.96
CA ASN A 131 2.68 -2.99 2.16
C ASN A 131 3.48 -2.43 3.34
N ALA A 132 4.67 -2.97 3.60
CA ALA A 132 5.55 -2.51 4.67
C ALA A 132 5.97 -1.04 4.49
N ILE A 133 6.34 -0.66 3.26
CA ILE A 133 6.70 0.72 2.91
C ILE A 133 5.51 1.67 3.12
N ALA A 134 4.30 1.30 2.68
CA ALA A 134 3.11 2.13 2.82
C ALA A 134 2.72 2.35 4.29
N ILE A 135 2.80 1.31 5.12
CA ILE A 135 2.53 1.38 6.57
C ILE A 135 3.56 2.28 7.27
N GLU A 136 4.85 2.09 6.98
CA GLU A 136 5.92 2.90 7.57
C GLU A 136 5.82 4.37 7.13
N ALA A 137 5.47 4.62 5.85
CA ALA A 137 5.22 5.97 5.36
C ALA A 137 4.04 6.63 6.10
N ALA A 138 2.93 5.91 6.29
CA ALA A 138 1.79 6.45 7.03
C ALA A 138 2.17 6.90 8.44
N ASP A 139 2.94 6.08 9.17
CA ASP A 139 3.41 6.39 10.52
C ASP A 139 4.36 7.60 10.56
N ARG A 140 5.32 7.68 9.64
CA ARG A 140 6.33 8.76 9.60
C ARG A 140 5.78 10.07 9.08
N CYS A 141 4.91 10.00 8.08
CA CYS A 141 4.37 11.16 7.39
C CYS A 141 3.09 11.68 8.04
N GLY A 142 2.54 10.95 9.01
CA GLY A 142 1.31 11.32 9.70
C GLY A 142 0.08 11.23 8.81
N TRP A 143 0.07 10.29 7.86
CA TRP A 143 -1.10 10.00 7.03
C TRP A 143 -2.24 9.42 7.86
N SER A 144 -3.45 9.56 7.36
CA SER A 144 -4.58 8.84 7.92
C SER A 144 -4.43 7.34 7.66
N SER A 145 -4.82 6.50 8.63
CA SER A 145 -4.84 5.05 8.47
C SER A 145 -6.26 4.54 8.65
N VAL A 146 -6.71 3.67 7.73
CA VAL A 146 -8.03 3.04 7.76
C VAL A 146 -7.85 1.54 7.68
N ASP A 147 -8.21 0.83 8.75
CA ASP A 147 -8.20 -0.64 8.78
C ASP A 147 -9.52 -1.14 8.19
N VAL A 148 -9.44 -1.90 7.10
CA VAL A 148 -10.58 -2.49 6.41
C VAL A 148 -10.50 -4.01 6.54
N THR A 149 -11.55 -4.63 7.05
CA THR A 149 -11.70 -6.09 7.01
C THR A 149 -12.60 -6.46 5.84
N MET A 150 -12.10 -7.30 4.95
CA MET A 150 -12.85 -7.87 3.83
C MET A 150 -13.38 -9.24 4.23
N VAL A 151 -14.67 -9.42 4.19
CA VAL A 151 -15.34 -10.73 4.36
C VAL A 151 -16.26 -10.95 3.17
N ASP A 152 -16.71 -12.17 2.95
CA ASP A 152 -17.64 -12.50 1.86
C ASP A 152 -19.05 -11.97 2.19
N TYR A 153 -19.52 -10.98 1.63
CA TYR A 153 -19.30 -9.99 0.61
C TYR A 153 -19.46 -8.59 1.24
N GLU A 154 -18.60 -8.18 2.13
CA GLU A 154 -18.74 -6.95 2.90
C GLU A 154 -17.35 -6.32 3.18
N PHE A 155 -17.27 -4.99 3.11
CA PHE A 155 -16.18 -4.21 3.68
C PHE A 155 -16.56 -3.73 5.08
N GLN A 156 -15.80 -4.12 6.10
CA GLN A 156 -15.99 -3.71 7.48
C GLN A 156 -14.91 -2.72 7.92
N GLY A 157 -15.26 -1.81 8.81
CA GLY A 157 -14.31 -0.82 9.35
C GLY A 157 -14.20 0.47 8.55
N VAL A 158 -14.88 0.58 7.39
CA VAL A 158 -14.89 1.80 6.58
C VAL A 158 -15.61 2.93 7.33
N PRO A 159 -14.97 4.08 7.61
CA PRO A 159 -15.63 5.20 8.28
C PRO A 159 -16.56 5.95 7.32
N GLU A 160 -17.66 6.52 7.83
CA GLU A 160 -18.59 7.32 7.03
C GLU A 160 -17.94 8.60 6.47
N THR A 161 -16.92 9.14 7.16
CA THR A 161 -16.24 10.39 6.79
C THR A 161 -14.75 10.30 7.07
N LEU A 162 -13.92 10.75 6.12
CA LEU A 162 -12.48 10.91 6.25
C LEU A 162 -12.10 12.39 6.05
N GLN A 163 -10.90 12.75 6.53
CA GLN A 163 -10.32 14.05 6.22
C GLN A 163 -9.56 13.98 4.90
N ALA A 164 -9.56 15.08 4.13
CA ALA A 164 -8.74 15.21 2.93
C ALA A 164 -7.25 15.11 3.25
N GLY A 165 -6.48 14.56 2.33
CA GLY A 165 -5.04 14.34 2.43
C GLY A 165 -4.62 12.88 2.28
N PRO A 166 -3.33 12.58 2.49
CA PRO A 166 -2.80 11.24 2.33
C PRO A 166 -3.42 10.24 3.32
N VAL A 167 -3.77 9.06 2.80
CA VAL A 167 -4.34 7.94 3.56
C VAL A 167 -3.70 6.62 3.13
N VAL A 168 -3.53 5.70 4.07
CA VAL A 168 -3.30 4.30 3.79
C VAL A 168 -4.52 3.50 4.23
N PHE A 169 -5.03 2.68 3.34
CA PHE A 169 -6.04 1.66 3.62
C PHE A 169 -5.31 0.33 3.82
N SER A 170 -5.41 -0.25 5.01
CA SER A 170 -4.88 -1.57 5.34
C SER A 170 -6.02 -2.58 5.29
N ALA A 171 -6.03 -3.41 4.25
CA ALA A 171 -7.08 -4.38 4.01
C ALA A 171 -6.63 -5.77 4.47
N THR A 172 -7.41 -6.41 5.35
CA THR A 172 -7.22 -7.79 5.79
C THR A 172 -8.36 -8.64 5.23
N ASN A 173 -8.05 -9.66 4.45
CA ASN A 173 -9.06 -10.58 3.93
C ASN A 173 -9.31 -11.72 4.93
N GLU A 174 -10.44 -11.67 5.62
CA GLU A 174 -10.94 -12.72 6.53
C GLU A 174 -12.02 -13.62 5.86
N GLY A 175 -12.28 -13.42 4.55
CA GLY A 175 -13.21 -14.22 3.76
C GLY A 175 -12.65 -15.58 3.34
N GLU A 176 -13.48 -16.38 2.67
CA GLU A 176 -13.09 -17.67 2.08
C GLU A 176 -12.62 -17.50 0.61
N GLU A 177 -13.03 -16.42 -0.05
CA GLU A 177 -12.67 -16.05 -1.42
C GLU A 177 -11.60 -14.95 -1.42
N SER A 178 -10.90 -14.76 -2.54
CA SER A 178 -10.05 -13.58 -2.72
C SER A 178 -10.90 -12.33 -2.94
N HIS A 179 -10.40 -11.20 -2.49
CA HIS A 179 -11.09 -9.91 -2.61
C HIS A 179 -10.15 -8.83 -3.14
N GLU A 180 -10.74 -7.87 -3.83
CA GLU A 180 -10.09 -6.60 -4.15
C GLU A 180 -10.83 -5.45 -3.47
N MET A 181 -10.13 -4.38 -3.25
CA MET A 181 -10.68 -3.11 -2.81
C MET A 181 -10.28 -2.06 -3.84
N ILE A 182 -11.20 -1.68 -4.71
CA ILE A 182 -11.02 -0.58 -5.65
C ILE A 182 -11.72 0.65 -5.09
N VAL A 183 -11.01 1.76 -5.04
CA VAL A 183 -11.52 3.04 -4.55
C VAL A 183 -11.77 3.95 -5.74
N PHE A 184 -13.01 4.44 -5.86
CA PHE A 184 -13.38 5.45 -6.83
C PHE A 184 -13.90 6.71 -6.14
N VAL A 185 -13.77 7.85 -6.81
CA VAL A 185 -14.42 9.11 -6.46
C VAL A 185 -15.42 9.51 -7.54
N LYS A 186 -16.56 10.09 -7.16
CA LYS A 186 -17.49 10.66 -8.12
C LYS A 186 -16.89 11.87 -8.81
N ARG A 187 -17.08 11.97 -10.12
CA ARG A 187 -16.72 13.18 -10.87
C ARG A 187 -17.63 14.34 -10.50
N GLU A 188 -17.12 15.56 -10.66
CA GLU A 188 -17.88 16.77 -10.38
C GLU A 188 -19.20 16.82 -11.18
N GLY A 189 -20.30 17.07 -10.48
CA GLY A 189 -21.63 17.20 -11.06
C GLY A 189 -22.39 15.87 -11.26
N VAL A 190 -21.85 14.74 -10.79
CA VAL A 190 -22.58 13.46 -10.72
C VAL A 190 -23.47 13.47 -9.49
N GLU A 191 -24.79 13.36 -9.69
CA GLU A 191 -25.80 13.39 -8.63
C GLU A 191 -26.40 12.00 -8.33
N GLU A 192 -26.12 11.00 -9.18
CA GLU A 192 -26.58 9.61 -9.02
C GLU A 192 -26.01 8.99 -7.72
N THR A 193 -26.78 8.12 -7.08
CA THR A 193 -26.31 7.31 -5.94
C THR A 193 -25.29 6.27 -6.39
N TRP A 194 -24.49 5.74 -5.48
CA TRP A 194 -23.54 4.68 -5.81
C TRP A 194 -24.23 3.41 -6.33
N GLU A 195 -25.38 3.04 -5.79
CA GLU A 195 -26.19 1.92 -6.29
C GLU A 195 -26.65 2.14 -7.74
N GLU A 196 -27.04 3.38 -8.09
CA GLU A 196 -27.41 3.72 -9.47
C GLU A 196 -26.20 3.66 -10.41
N ILE A 197 -25.04 4.17 -9.99
CA ILE A 197 -23.80 4.16 -10.78
C ILE A 197 -23.32 2.72 -10.99
N LEU A 198 -23.20 1.92 -9.93
CA LEU A 198 -22.72 0.53 -10.00
C LEU A 198 -23.70 -0.39 -10.76
N GLY A 199 -24.93 0.02 -10.96
CA GLY A 199 -25.92 -0.69 -11.78
C GLY A 199 -25.84 -0.39 -13.27
N LEU A 200 -24.96 0.50 -13.73
CA LEU A 200 -24.77 0.86 -15.12
C LEU A 200 -23.82 -0.13 -15.83
N GLU A 201 -23.73 -0.03 -17.17
CA GLU A 201 -22.69 -0.71 -17.92
C GLU A 201 -21.32 -0.07 -17.61
N GLU A 202 -20.24 -0.87 -17.60
CA GLU A 202 -18.89 -0.46 -17.18
C GLU A 202 -18.44 0.88 -17.82
N ALA A 203 -18.61 1.04 -19.13
CA ALA A 203 -18.25 2.27 -19.81
C ALA A 203 -19.02 3.51 -19.28
N GLU A 204 -20.26 3.33 -18.85
CA GLU A 204 -21.07 4.41 -18.27
C GLU A 204 -20.65 4.70 -16.82
N VAL A 205 -20.19 3.68 -16.06
CA VAL A 205 -19.59 3.87 -14.72
C VAL A 205 -18.34 4.73 -14.84
N MET A 206 -17.42 4.39 -15.76
CA MET A 206 -16.14 5.11 -15.95
C MET A 206 -16.32 6.56 -16.43
N GLU A 207 -17.46 6.92 -17.01
CA GLU A 207 -17.79 8.32 -17.30
C GLU A 207 -18.15 9.14 -16.04
N ARG A 208 -18.56 8.49 -14.95
CA ARG A 208 -19.08 9.11 -13.72
C ARG A 208 -18.08 9.11 -12.58
N VAL A 209 -17.09 8.25 -12.65
CA VAL A 209 -16.11 8.08 -11.56
C VAL A 209 -14.69 8.34 -12.04
N GLU A 210 -13.80 8.50 -11.08
CA GLU A 210 -12.37 8.52 -11.28
C GLU A 210 -11.72 7.48 -10.37
N PHE A 211 -10.79 6.71 -10.92
CA PHE A 211 -10.01 5.73 -10.15
C PHE A 211 -9.08 6.46 -9.18
N VAL A 212 -8.98 5.98 -7.95
CA VAL A 212 -8.15 6.56 -6.89
C VAL A 212 -7.06 5.60 -6.46
N ALA A 213 -7.42 4.40 -6.05
CA ALA A 213 -6.47 3.38 -5.59
C ALA A 213 -7.10 1.99 -5.68
N ALA A 214 -6.27 0.96 -5.69
CA ALA A 214 -6.71 -0.41 -5.60
C ALA A 214 -5.72 -1.28 -4.83
N THR A 215 -6.24 -2.35 -4.23
CA THR A 215 -5.43 -3.43 -3.71
C THR A 215 -6.20 -4.75 -3.82
N PHE A 216 -5.45 -5.85 -3.83
CA PHE A 216 -5.96 -7.22 -3.90
C PHE A 216 -5.36 -8.04 -2.76
N ALA A 217 -6.17 -8.86 -2.12
CA ALA A 217 -5.73 -9.78 -1.09
C ALA A 217 -6.34 -11.18 -1.28
N PRO A 218 -5.51 -12.22 -1.45
CA PRO A 218 -5.94 -13.61 -1.28
C PRO A 218 -6.57 -13.84 0.08
N ALA A 219 -7.35 -14.92 0.22
CA ALA A 219 -7.96 -15.26 1.50
C ALA A 219 -6.90 -15.48 2.59
N GLY A 220 -7.07 -14.79 3.72
CA GLY A 220 -6.16 -14.84 4.87
C GLY A 220 -4.92 -13.95 4.74
N GLU A 221 -4.81 -13.13 3.70
CA GLU A 221 -3.69 -12.22 3.48
C GLU A 221 -4.08 -10.75 3.75
N GLU A 222 -3.05 -9.92 3.88
CA GLU A 222 -3.16 -8.48 4.07
C GLU A 222 -2.58 -7.74 2.86
N SER A 223 -3.18 -6.61 2.53
CA SER A 223 -2.72 -5.73 1.45
C SER A 223 -2.98 -4.27 1.78
N THR A 224 -2.29 -3.35 1.11
CA THR A 224 -2.47 -1.91 1.32
C THR A 224 -2.74 -1.19 0.02
N ALA A 225 -3.51 -0.10 0.11
CA ALA A 225 -3.61 0.93 -0.92
C ALA A 225 -3.35 2.29 -0.27
N ALA A 226 -2.55 3.15 -0.90
CA ALA A 226 -2.32 4.51 -0.44
C ALA A 226 -2.73 5.51 -1.50
N ALA A 227 -3.32 6.62 -1.08
CA ALA A 227 -3.76 7.69 -1.98
C ALA A 227 -3.78 9.04 -1.26
N ASP A 228 -3.74 10.12 -2.02
CA ASP A 228 -4.06 11.47 -1.54
C ASP A 228 -5.52 11.78 -1.90
N LEU A 229 -6.36 11.96 -0.88
CA LEU A 229 -7.80 12.13 -1.06
C LEU A 229 -8.18 13.61 -1.08
N ASP A 230 -8.78 14.05 -2.17
CA ASP A 230 -9.45 15.33 -2.25
C ASP A 230 -10.87 15.26 -1.65
N PRO A 231 -11.49 16.39 -1.22
CA PRO A 231 -12.88 16.40 -0.79
C PRO A 231 -13.83 15.87 -1.86
N GLY A 232 -14.69 14.91 -1.49
CA GLY A 232 -15.60 14.27 -2.46
C GLY A 232 -16.39 13.11 -1.89
N GLU A 233 -17.20 12.46 -2.74
CA GLU A 233 -17.94 11.25 -2.43
C GLU A 233 -17.24 10.04 -3.04
N TYR A 234 -16.90 9.07 -2.21
CA TYR A 234 -16.07 7.90 -2.55
C TYR A 234 -16.83 6.60 -2.36
N VAL A 235 -16.35 5.55 -3.02
CA VAL A 235 -16.79 4.18 -2.79
C VAL A 235 -15.60 3.22 -2.83
N MET A 236 -15.61 2.22 -1.96
CA MET A 236 -14.83 0.99 -2.08
C MET A 236 -15.71 -0.08 -2.71
N VAL A 237 -15.20 -0.83 -3.68
CA VAL A 237 -15.99 -1.83 -4.42
C VAL A 237 -15.12 -3.04 -4.78
N CYS A 238 -15.71 -4.24 -4.78
CA CYS A 238 -15.10 -5.48 -5.24
C CYS A 238 -15.85 -6.01 -6.47
N PHE A 239 -15.16 -6.12 -7.61
CA PHE A 239 -15.72 -6.65 -8.87
C PHE A 239 -15.40 -8.12 -9.09
N ILE A 240 -14.63 -8.77 -8.19
CA ILE A 240 -14.30 -10.19 -8.30
C ILE A 240 -15.58 -11.02 -8.38
N PRO A 241 -15.67 -11.98 -9.34
CA PRO A 241 -16.82 -12.86 -9.45
C PRO A 241 -16.93 -13.83 -8.26
N GLN A 242 -18.13 -14.02 -7.76
CA GLN A 242 -18.44 -15.00 -6.72
C GLN A 242 -18.00 -16.42 -7.13
N GLY A 243 -17.36 -17.11 -6.21
CA GLY A 243 -16.78 -18.44 -6.44
C GLY A 243 -15.35 -18.41 -6.91
N THR A 244 -14.70 -17.22 -6.95
CA THR A 244 -13.26 -17.10 -7.16
C THR A 244 -12.54 -17.75 -5.99
N ASP A 245 -11.49 -18.55 -6.30
CA ASP A 245 -10.80 -19.30 -5.25
C ASP A 245 -10.04 -18.39 -4.26
N ALA A 246 -9.54 -19.01 -3.20
CA ALA A 246 -8.85 -18.30 -2.13
C ALA A 246 -7.56 -17.59 -2.58
N SER A 247 -6.95 -18.01 -3.69
CA SER A 247 -5.74 -17.40 -4.26
C SER A 247 -6.04 -16.33 -5.30
N GLY A 248 -7.23 -16.37 -5.91
CA GLY A 248 -7.61 -15.54 -7.05
C GLY A 248 -7.16 -16.08 -8.41
N GLU A 249 -6.51 -17.25 -8.45
CA GLU A 249 -6.03 -17.85 -9.72
C GLU A 249 -7.17 -18.46 -10.56
N GLU A 250 -8.21 -19.01 -9.91
CA GLU A 250 -9.39 -19.56 -10.56
C GLU A 250 -10.58 -18.64 -10.34
N ALA A 251 -10.93 -17.85 -11.37
CA ALA A 251 -12.07 -16.95 -11.33
C ALA A 251 -13.39 -17.72 -11.22
N GLY A 252 -14.31 -17.22 -10.36
CA GLY A 252 -15.65 -17.77 -10.22
C GLY A 252 -16.55 -17.49 -11.42
N ASP A 253 -17.69 -18.18 -11.48
CA ASP A 253 -18.73 -18.03 -12.51
C ASP A 253 -19.94 -17.20 -12.01
N GLY A 254 -19.91 -16.73 -10.76
CA GLY A 254 -21.00 -15.99 -10.13
C GLY A 254 -21.05 -14.51 -10.50
N PRO A 255 -22.02 -13.75 -9.96
CA PRO A 255 -22.03 -12.29 -10.11
C PRO A 255 -20.83 -11.66 -9.40
N PRO A 256 -20.42 -10.44 -9.79
CA PRO A 256 -19.41 -9.69 -9.04
C PRO A 256 -19.82 -9.47 -7.58
N HIS A 257 -18.86 -9.47 -6.66
CA HIS A 257 -19.11 -9.37 -5.22
C HIS A 257 -19.91 -8.11 -4.83
N PHE A 258 -19.73 -7.01 -5.55
CA PHE A 258 -20.51 -5.79 -5.28
C PHE A 258 -22.02 -6.00 -5.48
N GLN A 259 -22.46 -6.91 -6.36
CA GLN A 259 -23.87 -7.23 -6.55
C GLN A 259 -24.45 -8.04 -5.39
N GLU A 260 -23.60 -8.69 -4.59
CA GLU A 260 -23.96 -9.35 -3.33
C GLU A 260 -23.84 -8.41 -2.11
N GLY A 261 -23.40 -7.15 -2.32
CA GLY A 261 -23.32 -6.13 -1.29
C GLY A 261 -21.92 -5.64 -0.97
N MET A 262 -20.87 -6.16 -1.61
CA MET A 262 -19.48 -5.78 -1.30
C MET A 262 -19.09 -4.43 -1.91
N PHE A 263 -19.70 -3.38 -1.39
CA PHE A 263 -19.28 -1.99 -1.59
C PHE A 263 -19.58 -1.18 -0.33
N ALA A 264 -18.79 -0.12 -0.10
CA ALA A 264 -18.97 0.79 1.02
C ALA A 264 -18.64 2.22 0.58
N ASP A 265 -19.57 3.13 0.76
CA ASP A 265 -19.39 4.54 0.44
C ASP A 265 -18.95 5.36 1.66
N PHE A 266 -18.17 6.40 1.40
CA PHE A 266 -17.71 7.36 2.40
C PHE A 266 -17.52 8.74 1.78
N THR A 267 -17.45 9.76 2.64
CA THR A 267 -17.23 11.15 2.22
C THR A 267 -15.88 11.65 2.72
N VAL A 268 -15.18 12.44 1.91
CA VAL A 268 -13.95 13.14 2.29
C VAL A 268 -14.25 14.64 2.42
N GLU A 269 -13.83 15.26 3.54
CA GLU A 269 -14.07 16.66 3.90
C GLU A 269 -12.76 17.47 4.09
#